data_5138e0d2bbafaeb481db3b7b6aaba3db
#
_entry.id   5138e0d2bbafaeb481db3b7b6aaba3db
#
_cell.length_a   1.000
_cell.length_b   1.000
_cell.length_c   1.000
_cell.angle_alpha   90.00
_cell.angle_beta   90.00
_cell.angle_gamma   90.00
#
_symmetry.space_group_name_H-M   'P 1'
#
loop_
_entity.id
_entity.type
_entity.pdbx_description
1 polymer ?
#
loop_
_entity_poly.entity_id
_entity_poly.type
_entity_poly.pdbx_seq_one_letter_code
_entity_poly.pdbx_strand_id
1 'polypeptide(L)'
;MKQQLLKQIKNIIMAANSNLKTLFNGIIKENPVFVLLLGMCPTLGTTSSAINGLGMGLATTFVLLSANIVISLLKNFIPDKVRIPAFIVVIATFVTLVEMIMQAYVPALYESLGLFIPLIVVNCIVLGRAEAFAAKNTVFKSMFDGLGMGLGFTMALTLLGSARELLGTGKVFSLMIFPENYGMLLFVLAPGAFIALAYLIAIFNKLKTSKN
;
A
#
# COMPACT_ATOMS: atom_id res chain seq x y z
N MET A 1 -34.11 -29.36 6.35
CA MET A 1 -32.65 -29.47 6.19
C MET A 1 -32.13 -28.81 4.91
N LYS A 2 -32.69 -29.10 3.72
CA LYS A 2 -32.26 -28.51 2.42
C LYS A 2 -32.38 -26.97 2.34
N GLN A 3 -33.43 -26.37 2.92
CA GLN A 3 -33.63 -24.91 2.93
C GLN A 3 -32.67 -24.15 3.82
N GLN A 4 -32.25 -24.75 4.95
CA GLN A 4 -31.22 -24.16 5.82
C GLN A 4 -29.83 -24.18 5.15
N LEU A 5 -29.53 -25.27 4.45
CA LEU A 5 -28.27 -25.39 3.69
C LEU A 5 -28.19 -24.36 2.55
N LEU A 6 -29.27 -24.17 1.79
CA LEU A 6 -29.37 -23.17 0.74
C LEU A 6 -29.24 -21.74 1.28
N LYS A 7 -29.81 -21.47 2.47
CA LYS A 7 -29.70 -20.17 3.12
C LYS A 7 -28.25 -19.90 3.61
N GLN A 8 -27.57 -20.92 4.12
CA GLN A 8 -26.16 -20.84 4.49
C GLN A 8 -25.25 -20.62 3.27
N ILE A 9 -25.46 -21.38 2.20
CA ILE A 9 -24.69 -21.21 0.95
C ILE A 9 -24.90 -19.81 0.37
N LYS A 10 -26.12 -19.29 0.35
CA LYS A 10 -26.43 -17.94 -0.12
C LYS A 10 -25.76 -16.86 0.75
N ASN A 11 -25.72 -17.05 2.06
CA ASN A 11 -25.02 -16.13 2.96
C ASN A 11 -23.50 -16.16 2.77
N ILE A 12 -22.90 -17.32 2.53
CA ILE A 12 -21.48 -17.48 2.24
C ILE A 12 -21.12 -16.81 0.90
N ILE A 13 -21.93 -17.02 -0.13
CA ILE A 13 -21.74 -16.39 -1.44
C ILE A 13 -21.89 -14.86 -1.37
N MET A 14 -22.87 -14.35 -0.61
CA MET A 14 -23.04 -12.90 -0.40
C MET A 14 -21.86 -12.31 0.40
N ALA A 15 -21.34 -13.01 1.41
CA ALA A 15 -20.17 -12.59 2.15
C ALA A 15 -18.90 -12.61 1.28
N ALA A 16 -18.71 -13.63 0.45
CA ALA A 16 -17.60 -13.72 -0.49
C ALA A 16 -17.64 -12.59 -1.54
N ASN A 17 -18.81 -12.31 -2.12
CA ASN A 17 -19.00 -11.19 -3.05
C ASN A 17 -18.77 -9.82 -2.39
N SER A 18 -19.16 -9.64 -1.13
CA SER A 18 -18.90 -8.43 -0.37
C SER A 18 -17.40 -8.23 -0.13
N ASN A 19 -16.66 -9.30 0.21
CA ASN A 19 -15.22 -9.24 0.47
C ASN A 19 -14.43 -8.99 -0.83
N LEU A 20 -14.82 -9.63 -1.92
CA LEU A 20 -14.21 -9.39 -3.24
C LEU A 20 -14.44 -7.95 -3.72
N LYS A 21 -15.64 -7.41 -3.47
CA LYS A 21 -15.96 -6.01 -3.75
C LYS A 21 -15.11 -5.04 -2.92
N THR A 22 -14.82 -5.37 -1.66
CA THR A 22 -13.93 -4.58 -0.79
C THR A 22 -12.50 -4.56 -1.35
N LEU A 23 -12.00 -5.71 -1.80
CA LEU A 23 -10.67 -5.82 -2.42
C LEU A 23 -10.56 -4.96 -3.69
N PHE A 24 -11.50 -5.08 -4.63
CA PHE A 24 -11.49 -4.29 -5.86
C PHE A 24 -11.71 -2.80 -5.61
N ASN A 25 -12.52 -2.44 -4.63
CA ASN A 25 -12.70 -1.04 -4.25
C ASN A 25 -11.39 -0.43 -3.74
N GLY A 26 -10.61 -1.16 -2.93
CA GLY A 26 -9.31 -0.70 -2.43
C GLY A 26 -8.29 -0.45 -3.54
N ILE A 27 -8.31 -1.25 -4.61
CA ILE A 27 -7.36 -1.10 -5.72
C ILE A 27 -7.69 0.10 -6.61
N ILE A 28 -8.97 0.30 -6.97
CA ILE A 28 -9.36 1.26 -8.02
C ILE A 28 -10.14 2.44 -7.47
N LYS A 29 -11.22 2.19 -6.71
CA LYS A 29 -12.13 3.25 -6.26
C LYS A 29 -11.61 4.05 -5.07
N GLU A 30 -10.93 3.38 -4.15
CA GLU A 30 -10.37 3.93 -2.93
C GLU A 30 -8.85 3.78 -2.92
N ASN A 31 -8.20 3.97 -4.09
CA ASN A 31 -6.74 3.87 -4.16
C ASN A 31 -6.10 4.82 -3.13
N PRO A 32 -5.23 4.31 -2.24
CA PRO A 32 -4.71 5.10 -1.13
C PRO A 32 -3.90 6.32 -1.58
N VAL A 33 -3.14 6.21 -2.66
CA VAL A 33 -2.28 7.30 -3.15
C VAL A 33 -3.07 8.28 -4.04
N PHE A 34 -3.80 7.75 -5.04
CA PHE A 34 -4.44 8.61 -6.06
C PHE A 34 -5.78 9.22 -5.62
N VAL A 35 -6.47 8.57 -4.68
CA VAL A 35 -7.81 9.01 -4.23
C VAL A 35 -7.78 9.55 -2.81
N LEU A 36 -7.15 8.83 -1.88
CA LEU A 36 -7.12 9.21 -0.46
C LEU A 36 -5.93 10.11 -0.11
N LEU A 37 -4.92 10.20 -0.98
CA LEU A 37 -3.67 10.96 -0.75
C LEU A 37 -2.95 10.53 0.55
N LEU A 38 -3.07 9.25 0.91
CA LEU A 38 -2.43 8.65 2.08
C LEU A 38 -1.11 7.98 1.70
N GLY A 39 -0.17 7.93 2.64
CA GLY A 39 1.12 7.28 2.43
C GLY A 39 2.07 8.05 1.53
N MET A 40 1.97 9.37 1.50
CA MET A 40 2.80 10.23 0.65
C MET A 40 4.29 10.17 1.01
N CYS A 41 4.63 9.99 2.29
CA CYS A 41 6.03 9.97 2.75
C CYS A 41 6.86 8.88 2.04
N PRO A 42 6.49 7.59 2.09
CA PRO A 42 7.21 6.58 1.31
C PRO A 42 7.00 6.74 -0.20
N THR A 43 5.84 7.23 -0.64
CA THR A 43 5.58 7.46 -2.07
C THR A 43 6.56 8.44 -2.69
N LEU A 44 6.95 9.50 -2.01
CA LEU A 44 7.91 10.49 -2.51
C LEU A 44 9.37 10.04 -2.31
N GLY A 45 9.67 9.37 -1.21
CA GLY A 45 11.03 8.99 -0.84
C GLY A 45 11.56 7.77 -1.58
N THR A 46 10.74 6.71 -1.75
CA THR A 46 11.22 5.41 -2.27
C THR A 46 11.04 5.24 -3.77
N THR A 47 10.28 6.09 -4.45
CA THR A 47 9.95 5.95 -5.87
C THR A 47 11.01 6.53 -6.82
N SER A 48 12.26 6.60 -6.40
CA SER A 48 13.38 6.94 -7.30
C SER A 48 13.61 5.87 -8.38
N SER A 49 13.27 4.62 -8.09
CA SER A 49 13.29 3.49 -9.01
C SER A 49 12.00 2.68 -8.90
N ALA A 50 11.59 2.05 -10.01
CA ALA A 50 10.41 1.18 -10.06
C ALA A 50 10.56 -0.05 -9.14
N ILE A 51 11.77 -0.62 -9.07
CA ILE A 51 12.08 -1.78 -8.21
C ILE A 51 11.95 -1.41 -6.73
N ASN A 52 12.45 -0.24 -6.32
CA ASN A 52 12.33 0.25 -4.95
C ASN A 52 10.86 0.50 -4.58
N GLY A 53 10.09 1.10 -5.50
CA GLY A 53 8.66 1.32 -5.33
C GLY A 53 7.89 0.01 -5.15
N LEU A 54 8.21 -1.01 -5.95
CA LEU A 54 7.60 -2.34 -5.85
C LEU A 54 7.97 -3.03 -4.53
N GLY A 55 9.24 -3.02 -4.16
CA GLY A 55 9.73 -3.63 -2.92
C GLY A 55 9.08 -3.00 -1.69
N MET A 56 9.04 -1.66 -1.62
CA MET A 56 8.39 -0.93 -0.53
C MET A 56 6.86 -1.18 -0.49
N GLY A 57 6.22 -1.25 -1.65
CA GLY A 57 4.80 -1.54 -1.76
C GLY A 57 4.46 -2.93 -1.23
N LEU A 58 5.22 -3.96 -1.61
CA LEU A 58 5.03 -5.33 -1.13
C LEU A 58 5.29 -5.45 0.38
N ALA A 59 6.35 -4.82 0.88
CA ALA A 59 6.65 -4.77 2.32
C ALA A 59 5.49 -4.15 3.10
N THR A 60 5.00 -3.00 2.63
CA THR A 60 3.85 -2.32 3.26
C THR A 60 2.57 -3.16 3.17
N THR A 61 2.33 -3.87 2.07
CA THR A 61 1.18 -4.76 1.91
C THR A 61 1.21 -5.89 2.93
N PHE A 62 2.36 -6.52 3.12
CA PHE A 62 2.53 -7.57 4.11
C PHE A 62 2.29 -7.07 5.53
N VAL A 63 2.87 -5.92 5.90
CA VAL A 63 2.68 -5.31 7.22
C VAL A 63 1.21 -4.93 7.43
N LEU A 64 0.57 -4.31 6.44
CA LEU A 64 -0.83 -3.91 6.52
C LEU A 64 -1.76 -5.10 6.71
N LEU A 65 -1.53 -6.18 5.95
CA LEU A 65 -2.30 -7.42 6.08
C LEU A 65 -2.16 -8.03 7.47
N SER A 66 -0.92 -8.23 7.93
CA SER A 66 -0.60 -8.85 9.22
C SER A 66 -1.12 -8.01 10.39
N ALA A 67 -0.89 -6.69 10.34
CA ALA A 67 -1.36 -5.76 11.35
C ALA A 67 -2.90 -5.73 11.43
N ASN A 68 -3.59 -5.66 10.30
CA ASN A 68 -5.06 -5.67 10.26
C ASN A 68 -5.66 -6.95 10.88
N ILE A 69 -5.04 -8.11 10.63
CA ILE A 69 -5.47 -9.39 11.22
C ILE A 69 -5.33 -9.34 12.74
N VAL A 70 -4.13 -8.99 13.24
CA VAL A 70 -3.84 -8.98 14.67
C VAL A 70 -4.64 -7.92 15.41
N ILE A 71 -4.76 -6.72 14.86
CA ILE A 71 -5.56 -5.64 15.44
C ILE A 71 -7.03 -6.00 15.51
N SER A 72 -7.57 -6.64 14.48
CA SER A 72 -8.97 -7.10 14.49
C SER A 72 -9.22 -8.23 15.51
N LEU A 73 -8.21 -9.04 15.85
CA LEU A 73 -8.28 -10.03 16.92
C LEU A 73 -8.20 -9.38 18.31
N LEU A 74 -7.29 -8.40 18.47
CA LEU A 74 -7.00 -7.76 19.76
C LEU A 74 -7.95 -6.61 20.11
N LYS A 75 -8.82 -6.17 19.20
CA LYS A 75 -9.67 -4.99 19.36
C LYS A 75 -10.51 -4.97 20.63
N ASN A 76 -10.94 -6.15 21.12
CA ASN A 76 -11.76 -6.27 22.32
C ASN A 76 -10.95 -6.18 23.63
N PHE A 77 -9.61 -6.36 23.54
CA PHE A 77 -8.70 -6.30 24.70
C PHE A 77 -8.14 -4.90 24.95
N ILE A 78 -8.14 -4.05 23.90
CA ILE A 78 -7.47 -2.75 23.96
C ILE A 78 -8.50 -1.67 24.33
N PRO A 79 -8.34 -0.98 25.47
CA PRO A 79 -9.19 0.15 25.86
C PRO A 79 -9.01 1.32 24.90
N ASP A 80 -10.09 2.07 24.66
CA ASP A 80 -10.11 3.18 23.69
C ASP A 80 -9.04 4.26 23.95
N LYS A 81 -8.70 4.49 25.21
CA LYS A 81 -7.72 5.51 25.63
C LYS A 81 -6.28 5.24 25.17
N VAL A 82 -5.91 3.96 24.99
CA VAL A 82 -4.54 3.53 24.62
C VAL A 82 -4.50 2.81 23.28
N ARG A 83 -5.54 2.98 22.45
CA ARG A 83 -5.70 2.26 21.19
C ARG A 83 -4.58 2.58 20.20
N ILE A 84 -4.30 3.86 19.95
CA ILE A 84 -3.28 4.30 18.98
C ILE A 84 -1.89 3.81 19.35
N PRO A 85 -1.38 4.02 20.60
CA PRO A 85 -0.08 3.48 20.99
C PRO A 85 0.02 1.96 20.87
N ALA A 86 -1.05 1.22 21.21
CA ALA A 86 -1.07 -0.23 21.10
C ALA A 86 -0.97 -0.69 19.63
N PHE A 87 -1.66 -0.03 18.71
CA PHE A 87 -1.57 -0.34 17.28
C PHE A 87 -0.16 -0.08 16.73
N ILE A 88 0.48 1.00 17.16
CA ILE A 88 1.86 1.31 16.76
C ILE A 88 2.82 0.20 17.19
N VAL A 89 2.68 -0.35 18.39
CA VAL A 89 3.52 -1.46 18.87
C VAL A 89 3.34 -2.72 18.00
N VAL A 90 2.08 -3.06 17.70
CA VAL A 90 1.78 -4.21 16.82
C VAL A 90 2.38 -4.01 15.44
N ILE A 91 2.19 -2.85 14.85
CA ILE A 91 2.73 -2.53 13.51
C ILE A 91 4.26 -2.56 13.54
N ALA A 92 4.89 -1.98 14.56
CA ALA A 92 6.35 -1.96 14.71
C ALA A 92 6.94 -3.37 14.78
N THR A 93 6.28 -4.30 15.48
CA THR A 93 6.71 -5.70 15.54
C THR A 93 6.75 -6.34 14.14
N PHE A 94 5.73 -6.13 13.32
CA PHE A 94 5.72 -6.68 11.96
C PHE A 94 6.73 -5.97 11.05
N VAL A 95 6.93 -4.67 11.21
CA VAL A 95 7.95 -3.93 10.45
C VAL A 95 9.35 -4.45 10.75
N THR A 96 9.67 -4.68 12.03
CA THR A 96 10.97 -5.28 12.43
C THR A 96 11.15 -6.67 11.83
N LEU A 97 10.12 -7.50 11.80
CA LEU A 97 10.17 -8.82 11.15
C LEU A 97 10.46 -8.69 9.65
N VAL A 98 9.79 -7.78 8.96
CA VAL A 98 10.05 -7.51 7.53
C VAL A 98 11.47 -7.01 7.31
N GLU A 99 11.95 -6.12 8.16
CA GLU A 99 13.32 -5.60 8.10
C GLU A 99 14.35 -6.72 8.20
N MET A 100 14.22 -7.61 9.19
CA MET A 100 15.11 -8.77 9.35
C MET A 100 15.05 -9.72 8.15
N ILE A 101 13.86 -9.99 7.61
CA ILE A 101 13.68 -10.84 6.43
C ILE A 101 14.35 -10.20 5.20
N MET A 102 14.15 -8.90 4.98
CA MET A 102 14.77 -8.19 3.85
C MET A 102 16.30 -8.17 3.97
N GLN A 103 16.83 -7.96 5.16
CA GLN A 103 18.26 -7.98 5.41
C GLN A 103 18.89 -9.37 5.12
N ALA A 104 18.15 -10.45 5.44
CA ALA A 104 18.64 -11.81 5.25
C ALA A 104 18.55 -12.28 3.79
N TYR A 105 17.47 -11.96 3.08
CA TYR A 105 17.17 -12.53 1.76
C TYR A 105 17.48 -11.60 0.59
N VAL A 106 17.37 -10.28 0.77
CA VAL A 106 17.51 -9.30 -0.30
C VAL A 106 18.35 -8.10 0.16
N PRO A 107 19.65 -8.29 0.48
CA PRO A 107 20.50 -7.24 1.03
C PRO A 107 20.64 -6.03 0.11
N ALA A 108 20.67 -6.22 -1.20
CA ALA A 108 20.77 -5.12 -2.18
C ALA A 108 19.56 -4.17 -2.13
N LEU A 109 18.37 -4.70 -1.92
CA LEU A 109 17.16 -3.89 -1.76
C LEU A 109 17.11 -3.25 -0.36
N TYR A 110 17.62 -3.95 0.66
CA TYR A 110 17.73 -3.42 2.00
C TYR A 110 18.65 -2.20 2.08
N GLU A 111 19.81 -2.20 1.39
CA GLU A 111 20.70 -1.03 1.34
C GLU A 111 20.01 0.23 0.79
N SER A 112 19.14 0.07 -0.20
CA SER A 112 18.42 1.22 -0.79
C SER A 112 17.18 1.65 -0.01
N LEU A 113 16.49 0.72 0.67
CA LEU A 113 15.21 0.96 1.37
C LEU A 113 15.31 1.01 2.90
N GLY A 114 16.46 0.64 3.49
CA GLY A 114 16.61 0.48 4.93
C GLY A 114 16.21 1.69 5.77
N LEU A 115 16.49 2.90 5.27
CA LEU A 115 16.07 4.14 5.93
C LEU A 115 14.55 4.38 5.86
N PHE A 116 13.85 3.78 4.90
CA PHE A 116 12.43 4.00 4.67
C PHE A 116 11.55 2.90 5.28
N ILE A 117 12.11 1.73 5.63
CA ILE A 117 11.36 0.63 6.25
C ILE A 117 10.75 1.05 7.60
N PRO A 118 11.48 1.73 8.52
CA PRO A 118 10.89 2.21 9.77
C PRO A 118 9.72 3.20 9.57
N LEU A 119 9.69 3.92 8.44
CA LEU A 119 8.58 4.83 8.11
C LEU A 119 7.25 4.09 7.85
N ILE A 120 7.27 2.77 7.63
CA ILE A 120 6.05 1.97 7.53
C ILE A 120 5.27 1.98 8.85
N VAL A 121 5.95 2.07 9.99
CA VAL A 121 5.31 2.09 11.33
C VAL A 121 4.37 3.29 11.47
N VAL A 122 4.81 4.45 11.01
CA VAL A 122 4.05 5.71 11.09
C VAL A 122 3.31 6.05 9.78
N ASN A 123 3.23 5.09 8.86
CA ASN A 123 2.55 5.29 7.59
C ASN A 123 1.05 5.52 7.79
N CYS A 124 0.55 6.63 7.25
CA CYS A 124 -0.85 7.03 7.37
C CYS A 124 -1.82 5.99 6.83
N ILE A 125 -1.42 5.17 5.84
CA ILE A 125 -2.25 4.08 5.31
C ILE A 125 -2.40 3.00 6.36
N VAL A 126 -1.29 2.53 6.94
CA VAL A 126 -1.29 1.40 7.89
C VAL A 126 -2.04 1.78 9.16
N LEU A 127 -1.69 2.93 9.75
CA LEU A 127 -2.35 3.41 10.96
C LEU A 127 -3.81 3.79 10.72
N GLY A 128 -4.09 4.46 9.61
CA GLY A 128 -5.45 4.88 9.26
C GLY A 128 -6.39 3.70 9.02
N ARG A 129 -5.94 2.63 8.35
CA ARG A 129 -6.76 1.41 8.14
C ARG A 129 -6.88 0.57 9.40
N ALA A 130 -5.86 0.52 10.23
CA ALA A 130 -5.89 -0.12 11.54
C ALA A 130 -7.04 0.45 12.41
N GLU A 131 -7.15 1.76 12.49
CA GLU A 131 -8.15 2.43 13.31
C GLU A 131 -9.52 2.54 12.61
N ALA A 132 -9.56 2.95 11.35
CA ALA A 132 -10.80 3.20 10.65
C ALA A 132 -11.55 1.91 10.29
N PHE A 133 -10.84 0.83 9.98
CA PHE A 133 -11.41 -0.40 9.45
C PHE A 133 -11.18 -1.63 10.34
N ALA A 134 -9.93 -1.98 10.66
CA ALA A 134 -9.60 -3.22 11.37
C ALA A 134 -10.18 -3.25 12.80
N ALA A 135 -10.15 -2.12 13.51
CA ALA A 135 -10.72 -2.00 14.83
C ALA A 135 -12.25 -2.18 14.89
N LYS A 136 -12.94 -1.97 13.78
CA LYS A 136 -14.42 -1.98 13.74
C LYS A 136 -15.00 -3.21 13.04
N ASN A 137 -14.22 -3.88 12.18
CA ASN A 137 -14.69 -4.98 11.34
C ASN A 137 -14.18 -6.35 11.84
N THR A 138 -14.68 -7.41 11.21
CA THR A 138 -14.24 -8.79 11.46
C THR A 138 -12.89 -9.07 10.78
N VAL A 139 -12.14 -10.03 11.30
CA VAL A 139 -10.82 -10.43 10.83
C VAL A 139 -10.80 -10.69 9.31
N PHE A 140 -11.77 -11.45 8.80
CA PHE A 140 -11.85 -11.76 7.36
C PHE A 140 -12.02 -10.50 6.49
N LYS A 141 -12.90 -9.58 6.86
CA LYS A 141 -13.07 -8.32 6.13
C LYS A 141 -11.81 -7.46 6.19
N SER A 142 -11.17 -7.40 7.35
CA SER A 142 -9.95 -6.63 7.56
C SER A 142 -8.77 -7.18 6.76
N MET A 143 -8.72 -8.50 6.55
CA MET A 143 -7.73 -9.15 5.69
C MET A 143 -7.89 -8.74 4.22
N PHE A 144 -9.12 -8.84 3.68
CA PHE A 144 -9.38 -8.45 2.28
C PHE A 144 -9.19 -6.95 2.04
N ASP A 145 -9.51 -6.12 3.02
CA ASP A 145 -9.24 -4.68 2.98
C ASP A 145 -7.74 -4.39 2.96
N GLY A 146 -6.98 -5.02 3.86
CA GLY A 146 -5.52 -4.89 3.91
C GLY A 146 -4.85 -5.29 2.59
N LEU A 147 -5.27 -6.41 1.98
CA LEU A 147 -4.80 -6.83 0.67
C LEU A 147 -5.18 -5.83 -0.43
N GLY A 148 -6.43 -5.38 -0.48
CA GLY A 148 -6.90 -4.44 -1.51
C GLY A 148 -6.17 -3.11 -1.47
N MET A 149 -6.04 -2.53 -0.26
CA MET A 149 -5.34 -1.27 -0.06
C MET A 149 -3.83 -1.41 -0.26
N GLY A 150 -3.22 -2.49 0.21
CA GLY A 150 -1.80 -2.76 0.03
C GLY A 150 -1.43 -2.94 -1.44
N LEU A 151 -2.19 -3.74 -2.20
CA LEU A 151 -1.98 -3.90 -3.64
C LEU A 151 -2.24 -2.60 -4.41
N GLY A 152 -3.26 -1.82 -4.05
CA GLY A 152 -3.49 -0.49 -4.61
C GLY A 152 -2.32 0.46 -4.37
N PHE A 153 -1.73 0.41 -3.19
CA PHE A 153 -0.52 1.17 -2.85
C PHE A 153 0.70 0.72 -3.64
N THR A 154 0.93 -0.58 -3.73
CA THR A 154 2.04 -1.16 -4.52
C THR A 154 1.96 -0.76 -5.99
N MET A 155 0.76 -0.84 -6.57
CA MET A 155 0.53 -0.42 -7.96
C MET A 155 0.82 1.07 -8.16
N ALA A 156 0.38 1.92 -7.24
CA ALA A 156 0.62 3.36 -7.31
C ALA A 156 2.10 3.71 -7.19
N LEU A 157 2.82 3.09 -6.24
CA LEU A 157 4.27 3.27 -6.07
C LEU A 157 5.07 2.81 -7.28
N THR A 158 4.73 1.64 -7.84
CA THR A 158 5.41 1.10 -9.02
C THR A 158 5.17 1.98 -10.24
N LEU A 159 3.95 2.46 -10.43
CA LEU A 159 3.60 3.34 -11.54
C LEU A 159 4.33 4.70 -11.44
N LEU A 160 4.36 5.29 -10.24
CA LEU A 160 5.08 6.54 -10.00
C LEU A 160 6.60 6.34 -10.13
N GLY A 161 7.14 5.23 -9.59
CA GLY A 161 8.55 4.87 -9.72
C GLY A 161 8.95 4.67 -11.19
N SER A 162 8.14 3.97 -11.99
CA SER A 162 8.38 3.79 -13.42
C SER A 162 8.37 5.11 -14.18
N ALA A 163 7.40 5.99 -13.89
CA ALA A 163 7.32 7.30 -14.53
C ALA A 163 8.54 8.17 -14.20
N ARG A 164 8.97 8.19 -12.94
CA ARG A 164 10.14 8.95 -12.49
C ARG A 164 11.45 8.40 -13.04
N GLU A 165 11.61 7.08 -13.06
CA GLU A 165 12.79 6.41 -13.62
C GLU A 165 12.90 6.67 -15.12
N LEU A 166 11.77 6.63 -15.85
CA LEU A 166 11.71 6.94 -17.28
C LEU A 166 12.11 8.38 -17.57
N LEU A 167 11.59 9.35 -16.83
CA LEU A 167 11.85 10.78 -17.04
C LEU A 167 13.21 11.22 -16.49
N GLY A 168 13.69 10.58 -15.43
CA GLY A 168 14.94 10.93 -14.76
C GLY A 168 16.17 10.32 -15.37
N THR A 169 16.12 9.03 -15.72
CA THR A 169 17.29 8.28 -16.20
C THR A 169 17.10 7.63 -17.58
N GLY A 170 15.89 7.69 -18.15
CA GLY A 170 15.56 7.03 -19.40
C GLY A 170 15.54 5.49 -19.33
N LYS A 171 15.56 4.93 -18.12
CA LYS A 171 15.51 3.49 -17.83
C LYS A 171 14.13 3.16 -17.23
N VAL A 172 13.67 1.94 -17.40
CA VAL A 172 12.53 1.39 -16.65
C VAL A 172 12.88 -0.05 -16.27
N PHE A 173 12.80 -0.40 -14.99
CA PHE A 173 13.25 -1.69 -14.46
C PHE A 173 14.67 -2.05 -14.89
N SER A 174 15.61 -1.10 -14.88
CA SER A 174 17.00 -1.24 -15.33
C SER A 174 17.16 -1.51 -16.83
N LEU A 175 16.11 -1.48 -17.65
CA LEU A 175 16.17 -1.59 -19.10
C LEU A 175 16.31 -0.19 -19.72
N MET A 176 17.38 0.04 -20.50
CA MET A 176 17.57 1.31 -21.21
C MET A 176 16.57 1.47 -22.34
N ILE A 177 15.71 2.52 -22.27
CA ILE A 177 14.75 2.87 -23.31
C ILE A 177 15.24 4.09 -24.10
N PHE A 178 15.87 5.06 -23.43
CA PHE A 178 16.43 6.26 -24.02
C PHE A 178 17.90 6.46 -23.63
N PRO A 179 18.72 7.12 -24.49
CA PRO A 179 20.11 7.45 -24.15
C PRO A 179 20.15 8.40 -22.93
N GLU A 180 21.13 8.18 -22.04
CA GLU A 180 21.27 8.87 -20.75
C GLU A 180 21.40 10.42 -20.86
N ASN A 181 21.73 10.95 -22.03
CA ASN A 181 21.90 12.39 -22.25
C ASN A 181 20.59 13.21 -22.14
N TYR A 182 19.41 12.59 -22.09
CA TYR A 182 18.12 13.25 -21.98
C TYR A 182 17.49 13.16 -20.58
N GLY A 183 18.19 12.55 -19.62
CA GLY A 183 17.68 12.41 -18.25
C GLY A 183 17.61 13.78 -17.53
N MET A 184 16.41 14.15 -17.07
CA MET A 184 16.21 15.33 -16.24
C MET A 184 16.45 14.96 -14.77
N LEU A 185 17.60 15.35 -14.21
CA LEU A 185 17.94 15.15 -12.80
C LEU A 185 16.86 15.64 -11.82
N LEU A 186 16.09 16.63 -12.24
CA LEU A 186 14.96 17.17 -11.47
C LEU A 186 13.95 16.10 -11.06
N PHE A 187 13.65 15.11 -11.93
CA PHE A 187 12.69 14.05 -11.66
C PHE A 187 13.22 12.95 -10.72
N VAL A 188 14.54 12.84 -10.58
CA VAL A 188 15.16 11.96 -9.58
C VAL A 188 15.04 12.56 -8.18
N LEU A 189 15.10 13.90 -8.07
CA LEU A 189 14.98 14.65 -6.83
C LEU A 189 13.53 14.74 -6.33
N ALA A 190 13.35 15.09 -5.04
CA ALA A 190 12.05 15.21 -4.40
C ALA A 190 11.07 16.17 -5.11
N PRO A 191 11.46 17.35 -5.62
CA PRO A 191 10.54 18.23 -6.35
C PRO A 191 9.91 17.57 -7.58
N GLY A 192 10.67 16.77 -8.32
CA GLY A 192 10.16 16.02 -9.47
C GLY A 192 9.16 14.95 -9.10
N ALA A 193 9.28 14.36 -7.90
CA ALA A 193 8.29 13.42 -7.40
C ALA A 193 6.91 14.06 -7.24
N PHE A 194 6.84 15.28 -6.72
CA PHE A 194 5.59 16.04 -6.59
C PHE A 194 4.96 16.36 -7.96
N ILE A 195 5.77 16.78 -8.92
CA ILE A 195 5.29 17.09 -10.27
C ILE A 195 4.77 15.82 -10.95
N ALA A 196 5.52 14.71 -10.92
CA ALA A 196 5.10 13.44 -11.50
C ALA A 196 3.82 12.91 -10.85
N LEU A 197 3.72 13.01 -9.53
CA LEU A 197 2.52 12.60 -8.79
C LEU A 197 1.31 13.45 -9.15
N ALA A 198 1.45 14.79 -9.23
CA ALA A 198 0.38 15.69 -9.63
C ALA A 198 -0.15 15.36 -11.03
N TYR A 199 0.73 15.07 -11.98
CA TYR A 199 0.37 14.63 -13.32
C TYR A 199 -0.40 13.32 -13.33
N LEU A 200 0.07 12.32 -12.58
CA LEU A 200 -0.61 11.02 -12.47
C LEU A 200 -1.99 11.14 -11.84
N ILE A 201 -2.13 11.96 -10.79
CA ILE A 201 -3.45 12.23 -10.16
C ILE A 201 -4.39 12.93 -11.15
N ALA A 202 -3.91 13.91 -11.92
CA ALA A 202 -4.70 14.60 -12.92
C ALA A 202 -5.19 13.65 -14.02
N ILE A 203 -4.31 12.78 -14.52
CA ILE A 203 -4.65 11.75 -15.52
C ILE A 203 -5.69 10.77 -14.92
N PHE A 204 -5.45 10.27 -13.72
CA PHE A 204 -6.35 9.34 -13.05
C PHE A 204 -7.76 9.93 -12.85
N ASN A 205 -7.84 11.18 -12.40
CA ASN A 205 -9.10 11.88 -12.22
C ASN A 205 -9.83 12.12 -13.55
N LYS A 206 -9.11 12.48 -14.60
CA LYS A 206 -9.69 12.65 -15.94
C LYS A 206 -10.27 11.34 -16.49
N LEU A 207 -9.55 10.23 -16.32
CA LEU A 207 -10.03 8.90 -16.72
C LEU A 207 -11.24 8.45 -15.90
N LYS A 208 -11.29 8.77 -14.61
CA LYS A 208 -12.43 8.45 -13.73
C LYS A 208 -13.67 9.27 -14.11
N THR A 209 -13.51 10.56 -14.42
CA THR A 209 -14.62 11.45 -14.83
C THR A 209 -15.17 11.06 -16.20
N SER A 210 -14.35 10.57 -17.11
CA SER A 210 -14.79 10.11 -18.45
C SER A 210 -15.60 8.81 -18.42
N LYS A 211 -15.60 8.07 -17.30
CA LYS A 211 -16.34 6.80 -17.13
C LYS A 211 -17.68 6.95 -16.40
N ASN A 212 -17.98 8.12 -15.88
CA ASN A 212 -19.29 8.48 -15.31
C ASN A 212 -20.09 9.31 -16.32
#